data_8dd36e2db75d85a4f28c34035967321d
#
_entry.id   8dd36e2db75d85a4f28c34035967321d
#
_cell.length_a   1.000
_cell.length_b   1.000
_cell.length_c   1.000
_cell.angle_alpha   90.00
_cell.angle_beta   90.00
_cell.angle_gamma   90.00
#
_symmetry.space_group_name_H-M   'P 1'
#
loop_
_entity.id
_entity.type
_entity.pdbx_description
1 polymer ?
#
loop_
_entity_poly.entity_id
_entity_poly.type
_entity_poly.pdbx_seq_one_letter_code
_entity_poly.pdbx_strand_id
1 'polypeptide(L)'
;TCKPLEEMVSFWLNNLSIRQMSGDAALLRIAMNDLSPTRAADILDMLITIYNEEAIKDKNRIAVNTAEFIKERLQINEHELGSVETDIEDLKKANNGVDINMAAGMYIQDSRQYESSIKELDTQLQLVTFIKQYLQDSSKEDELIPSNIGLEDLNIESQIARYNETLLRCNRLMNGSSSNNPVVQELNRTMQTMKQNIYRALDNLSTTLRLIKKDYSLQEIQVRQ
;
A
#
# COMPACT_ATOMS: atom_id res chain seq x y z
N THR A 1 20.39 -0.99 -45.09
CA THR A 1 21.28 -0.89 -43.92
C THR A 1 20.44 -0.95 -42.65
N CYS A 2 20.61 -2.01 -41.88
CA CYS A 2 20.02 -2.09 -40.54
C CYS A 2 20.71 -1.06 -39.64
N LYS A 3 19.93 -0.15 -39.04
CA LYS A 3 20.43 0.78 -38.05
C LYS A 3 20.37 0.12 -36.67
N PRO A 4 21.28 0.46 -35.74
CA PRO A 4 21.20 0.01 -34.36
C PRO A 4 19.85 0.41 -33.73
N LEU A 5 19.33 -0.40 -32.81
CA LEU A 5 18.03 -0.17 -32.16
C LEU A 5 17.96 1.20 -31.48
N GLU A 6 19.02 1.60 -30.80
CA GLU A 6 19.09 2.88 -30.07
C GLU A 6 18.98 4.11 -30.98
N GLU A 7 19.61 4.05 -32.18
CA GLU A 7 19.47 5.12 -33.17
C GLU A 7 18.06 5.20 -33.75
N MET A 8 17.41 4.05 -33.93
CA MET A 8 16.01 3.98 -34.37
C MET A 8 15.08 4.57 -33.34
N VAL A 9 15.24 4.20 -32.06
CA VAL A 9 14.44 4.73 -30.95
C VAL A 9 14.59 6.24 -30.83
N SER A 10 15.84 6.75 -30.88
CA SER A 10 16.11 8.19 -30.84
C SER A 10 15.48 8.94 -32.01
N PHE A 11 15.51 8.36 -33.23
CA PHE A 11 14.86 8.92 -34.39
C PHE A 11 13.34 9.04 -34.21
N TRP A 12 12.69 7.96 -33.70
CA TRP A 12 11.24 7.96 -33.47
C TRP A 12 10.83 8.92 -32.36
N LEU A 13 11.59 9.00 -31.26
CA LEU A 13 11.34 9.93 -30.16
C LEU A 13 11.38 11.40 -30.63
N ASN A 14 12.32 11.76 -31.50
CA ASN A 14 12.43 13.12 -32.03
C ASN A 14 11.27 13.50 -32.98
N ASN A 15 10.60 12.51 -33.58
CA ASN A 15 9.44 12.69 -34.44
C ASN A 15 8.09 12.53 -33.74
N LEU A 16 8.10 12.17 -32.47
CA LEU A 16 6.91 12.00 -31.62
C LEU A 16 6.61 13.30 -30.87
N SER A 17 5.36 13.72 -30.89
CA SER A 17 4.87 14.88 -30.14
C SER A 17 3.73 14.45 -29.23
N ILE A 18 3.87 14.68 -27.92
CA ILE A 18 2.83 14.42 -26.92
C ILE A 18 2.47 15.76 -26.29
N ARG A 19 1.20 16.15 -26.35
CA ARG A 19 0.69 17.41 -25.79
C ARG A 19 -0.62 17.17 -25.05
N GLN A 20 -0.77 17.78 -23.88
CA GLN A 20 -2.03 17.83 -23.18
C GLN A 20 -2.97 18.83 -23.87
N MET A 21 -4.22 18.44 -24.09
CA MET A 21 -5.18 19.22 -24.89
C MET A 21 -5.76 20.42 -24.14
N SER A 22 -5.93 20.34 -22.82
CA SER A 22 -6.29 21.47 -21.96
C SER A 22 -5.85 21.21 -20.52
N GLY A 23 -5.72 22.27 -19.69
CA GLY A 23 -5.17 22.19 -18.35
C GLY A 23 -5.88 21.22 -17.37
N ASP A 24 -7.20 21.01 -17.57
CA ASP A 24 -8.04 20.14 -16.73
C ASP A 24 -8.49 18.85 -17.42
N ALA A 25 -8.15 18.64 -18.69
CA ALA A 25 -8.58 17.46 -19.42
C ALA A 25 -7.53 16.33 -19.29
N ALA A 26 -7.99 15.13 -18.90
CA ALA A 26 -7.19 13.90 -18.94
C ALA A 26 -6.96 13.41 -20.40
N LEU A 27 -6.91 14.33 -21.37
CA LEU A 27 -6.76 14.03 -22.79
C LEU A 27 -5.36 14.43 -23.26
N LEU A 28 -4.63 13.44 -23.80
CA LEU A 28 -3.34 13.61 -24.44
C LEU A 28 -3.50 13.51 -25.96
N ARG A 29 -2.92 14.45 -26.69
CA ARG A 29 -2.75 14.35 -28.13
C ARG A 29 -1.38 13.79 -28.41
N ILE A 30 -1.34 12.62 -29.04
CA ILE A 30 -0.10 11.99 -29.51
C ILE A 30 -0.06 12.12 -31.02
N ALA A 31 1.02 12.64 -31.56
CA ALA A 31 1.21 12.81 -33.00
C ALA A 31 2.63 12.43 -33.39
N MET A 32 2.78 11.85 -34.58
CA MET A 32 4.06 11.41 -35.11
C MET A 32 4.23 11.87 -36.53
N ASN A 33 5.44 12.37 -36.89
CA ASN A 33 5.81 12.74 -38.23
C ASN A 33 6.63 11.62 -38.88
N ASP A 34 6.12 11.05 -39.98
CA ASP A 34 6.81 10.01 -40.75
C ASP A 34 6.53 10.20 -42.24
N LEU A 35 7.44 9.69 -43.08
CA LEU A 35 7.26 9.63 -44.56
C LEU A 35 6.14 8.66 -44.98
N SER A 36 5.80 7.71 -44.14
CA SER A 36 4.72 6.74 -44.37
C SER A 36 3.63 6.91 -43.29
N PRO A 37 2.41 7.37 -43.66
CA PRO A 37 1.30 7.51 -42.72
C PRO A 37 0.91 6.17 -42.08
N THR A 38 0.97 5.08 -42.82
CA THR A 38 0.65 3.73 -42.30
C THR A 38 1.63 3.31 -41.21
N ARG A 39 2.93 3.50 -41.43
CA ARG A 39 3.96 3.19 -40.44
C ARG A 39 3.83 4.06 -39.19
N ALA A 40 3.50 5.34 -39.34
CA ALA A 40 3.26 6.23 -38.21
C ALA A 40 2.06 5.76 -37.38
N ALA A 41 0.98 5.34 -38.02
CA ALA A 41 -0.20 4.77 -37.34
C ALA A 41 0.17 3.49 -36.58
N ASP A 42 0.84 2.54 -37.23
CA ASP A 42 1.27 1.28 -36.61
C ASP A 42 2.13 1.50 -35.37
N ILE A 43 3.06 2.48 -35.41
CA ILE A 43 3.92 2.83 -34.27
C ILE A 43 3.09 3.45 -33.13
N LEU A 44 2.15 4.34 -33.44
CA LEU A 44 1.29 4.94 -32.43
C LEU A 44 0.37 3.91 -31.79
N ASP A 45 -0.20 3.01 -32.56
CA ASP A 45 -1.06 1.92 -32.07
C ASP A 45 -0.26 0.97 -31.18
N MET A 46 0.97 0.61 -31.58
CA MET A 46 1.86 -0.20 -30.75
C MET A 46 2.25 0.51 -29.46
N LEU A 47 2.56 1.82 -29.52
CA LEU A 47 2.87 2.61 -28.33
C LEU A 47 1.72 2.62 -27.33
N ILE A 48 0.48 2.81 -27.80
CA ILE A 48 -0.72 2.79 -26.97
C ILE A 48 -0.94 1.40 -26.36
N THR A 49 -0.74 0.35 -27.16
CA THR A 49 -0.87 -1.03 -26.73
C THR A 49 0.11 -1.35 -25.60
N ILE A 50 1.38 -1.06 -25.79
CA ILE A 50 2.44 -1.28 -24.78
C ILE A 50 2.16 -0.44 -23.53
N TYR A 51 1.74 0.82 -23.67
CA TYR A 51 1.38 1.65 -22.52
C TYR A 51 0.25 1.04 -21.69
N ASN A 52 -0.79 0.53 -22.35
CA ASN A 52 -1.90 -0.13 -21.66
C ASN A 52 -1.49 -1.44 -20.99
N GLU A 53 -0.66 -2.25 -21.65
CA GLU A 53 -0.12 -3.48 -21.07
C GLU A 53 0.73 -3.20 -19.83
N GLU A 54 1.60 -2.21 -19.87
CA GLU A 54 2.42 -1.79 -18.73
C GLU A 54 1.55 -1.27 -17.57
N ALA A 55 0.52 -0.47 -17.87
CA ALA A 55 -0.41 0.02 -16.86
C ALA A 55 -1.18 -1.12 -16.16
N ILE A 56 -1.55 -2.16 -16.90
CA ILE A 56 -2.19 -3.36 -16.36
C ILE A 56 -1.19 -4.15 -15.49
N LYS A 57 0.04 -4.35 -15.96
CA LYS A 57 1.09 -5.04 -15.19
C LYS A 57 1.37 -4.33 -13.87
N ASP A 58 1.47 -3.00 -13.88
CA ASP A 58 1.71 -2.20 -12.69
C ASP A 58 0.57 -2.36 -11.65
N LYS A 59 -0.69 -2.29 -12.10
CA LYS A 59 -1.85 -2.55 -11.23
C LYS A 59 -1.85 -3.98 -10.68
N ASN A 60 -1.50 -4.96 -11.50
CA ASN A 60 -1.43 -6.35 -11.07
C ASN A 60 -0.32 -6.57 -10.04
N ARG A 61 0.84 -5.92 -10.14
CA ARG A 61 1.91 -6.00 -9.13
C ARG A 61 1.45 -5.48 -7.76
N ILE A 62 0.76 -4.35 -7.72
CA ILE A 62 0.19 -3.83 -6.47
C ILE A 62 -0.83 -4.82 -5.90
N ALA A 63 -1.71 -5.34 -6.74
CA ALA A 63 -2.73 -6.29 -6.31
C ALA A 63 -2.14 -7.61 -5.78
N VAL A 64 -1.09 -8.13 -6.41
CA VAL A 64 -0.39 -9.34 -5.97
C VAL A 64 0.25 -9.12 -4.60
N ASN A 65 1.02 -8.04 -4.42
CA ASN A 65 1.66 -7.74 -3.14
C ASN A 65 0.63 -7.55 -2.03
N THR A 66 -0.50 -6.89 -2.33
CA THR A 66 -1.60 -6.74 -1.37
C THR A 66 -2.25 -8.08 -1.03
N ALA A 67 -2.45 -8.95 -2.02
CA ALA A 67 -3.03 -10.28 -1.80
C ALA A 67 -2.12 -11.18 -0.96
N GLU A 68 -0.81 -11.14 -1.19
CA GLU A 68 0.19 -11.85 -0.37
C GLU A 68 0.17 -11.36 1.06
N PHE A 69 0.15 -10.04 1.28
CA PHE A 69 0.01 -9.46 2.61
C PHE A 69 -1.26 -9.92 3.32
N ILE A 70 -2.43 -9.85 2.64
CA ILE A 70 -3.71 -10.30 3.20
C ILE A 70 -3.64 -11.78 3.58
N LYS A 71 -3.02 -12.62 2.75
CA LYS A 71 -2.85 -14.05 3.01
C LYS A 71 -2.00 -14.30 4.25
N GLU A 72 -0.86 -13.63 4.38
CA GLU A 72 -0.01 -13.72 5.58
C GLU A 72 -0.77 -13.28 6.82
N ARG A 73 -1.56 -12.20 6.72
CA ARG A 73 -2.35 -11.67 7.82
C ARG A 73 -3.48 -12.61 8.25
N LEU A 74 -4.15 -13.24 7.29
CA LEU A 74 -5.17 -14.26 7.59
C LEU A 74 -4.57 -15.44 8.36
N GLN A 75 -3.39 -15.91 8.00
CA GLN A 75 -2.72 -17.00 8.71
C GLN A 75 -2.40 -16.64 10.17
N ILE A 76 -1.98 -15.40 10.43
CA ILE A 76 -1.72 -14.89 11.78
C ILE A 76 -3.03 -14.83 12.56
N ASN A 77 -4.10 -14.27 11.98
CA ASN A 77 -5.40 -14.16 12.62
C ASN A 77 -6.03 -15.52 12.91
N GLU A 78 -5.90 -16.51 12.01
CA GLU A 78 -6.37 -17.88 12.24
C GLU A 78 -5.65 -18.53 13.43
N HIS A 79 -4.35 -18.29 13.57
CA HIS A 79 -3.59 -18.80 14.72
C HIS A 79 -4.01 -18.14 16.04
N GLU A 80 -4.20 -16.81 16.03
CA GLU A 80 -4.67 -16.06 17.20
C GLU A 80 -6.11 -16.48 17.59
N LEU A 81 -7.00 -16.69 16.60
CA LEU A 81 -8.37 -17.14 16.84
C LEU A 81 -8.40 -18.53 17.51
N GLY A 82 -7.58 -19.45 17.04
CA GLY A 82 -7.48 -20.80 17.63
C GLY A 82 -7.03 -20.76 19.09
N SER A 83 -6.14 -19.84 19.47
CA SER A 83 -5.73 -19.67 20.88
C SER A 83 -6.85 -19.10 21.74
N VAL A 84 -7.60 -18.10 21.24
CA VAL A 84 -8.73 -17.48 21.94
C VAL A 84 -9.88 -18.47 22.14
N GLU A 85 -10.19 -19.33 21.15
CA GLU A 85 -11.21 -20.37 21.30
C GLU A 85 -10.85 -21.38 22.40
N THR A 86 -9.57 -21.74 22.51
CA THR A 86 -9.07 -22.62 23.58
C THR A 86 -9.19 -21.95 24.94
N ASP A 87 -8.83 -20.69 25.06
CA ASP A 87 -8.96 -19.91 26.30
C ASP A 87 -10.42 -19.76 26.75
N ILE A 88 -11.35 -19.53 25.81
CA ILE A 88 -12.79 -19.45 26.07
C ILE A 88 -13.32 -20.81 26.53
N GLU A 89 -12.88 -21.90 25.94
CA GLU A 89 -13.29 -23.26 26.32
C GLU A 89 -12.82 -23.58 27.74
N ASP A 90 -11.59 -23.21 28.08
CA ASP A 90 -11.04 -23.43 29.44
C ASP A 90 -11.71 -22.53 30.48
N LEU A 91 -12.04 -21.27 30.14
CA LEU A 91 -12.84 -20.38 31.00
C LEU A 91 -14.27 -20.90 31.23
N LYS A 92 -14.92 -21.43 30.20
CA LYS A 92 -16.25 -22.06 30.33
C LYS A 92 -16.22 -23.31 31.22
N LYS A 93 -15.16 -24.10 31.11
CA LYS A 93 -14.95 -25.30 31.99
C LYS A 93 -14.67 -24.89 33.43
N ALA A 94 -13.96 -23.80 33.68
CA ALA A 94 -13.64 -23.31 35.03
C ALA A 94 -14.84 -22.67 35.75
N ASN A 95 -15.79 -22.05 35.02
CA ASN A 95 -16.88 -21.26 35.61
C ASN A 95 -18.24 -21.94 35.70
N ASN A 96 -18.34 -23.27 35.58
CA ASN A 96 -19.55 -24.09 35.88
C ASN A 96 -20.92 -23.40 35.60
N GLY A 97 -21.09 -22.73 34.46
CA GLY A 97 -22.40 -22.33 33.96
C GLY A 97 -23.25 -21.41 34.85
N VAL A 98 -22.68 -20.49 35.59
CA VAL A 98 -23.44 -19.56 36.45
C VAL A 98 -24.17 -18.51 35.63
N ASP A 99 -25.48 -18.57 35.67
CA ASP A 99 -26.42 -17.63 35.08
C ASP A 99 -26.34 -16.28 35.82
N ILE A 100 -25.75 -15.25 35.24
CA ILE A 100 -25.51 -13.97 35.88
C ILE A 100 -26.65 -12.99 35.53
N ASN A 101 -27.39 -12.58 36.58
CA ASN A 101 -28.55 -11.72 36.58
C ASN A 101 -28.40 -10.38 35.80
N MET A 102 -29.54 -9.82 35.35
CA MET A 102 -29.72 -8.66 34.50
C MET A 102 -28.90 -7.39 34.85
N ALA A 103 -28.55 -7.17 36.11
CA ALA A 103 -27.72 -6.01 36.51
C ALA A 103 -26.26 -6.13 36.03
N ALA A 104 -25.73 -7.34 35.95
CA ALA A 104 -24.43 -7.62 35.34
C ALA A 104 -24.44 -7.48 33.82
N GLY A 105 -25.61 -7.53 33.16
CA GLY A 105 -25.75 -7.43 31.72
C GLY A 105 -25.29 -6.09 31.15
N MET A 106 -25.54 -4.97 31.82
CA MET A 106 -25.09 -3.63 31.37
C MET A 106 -23.58 -3.48 31.52
N TYR A 107 -23.02 -3.88 32.64
CA TYR A 107 -21.57 -3.85 32.87
C TYR A 107 -20.80 -4.78 31.91
N ILE A 108 -21.37 -5.92 31.58
CA ILE A 108 -20.81 -6.84 30.58
C ILE A 108 -20.87 -6.24 29.17
N GLN A 109 -21.92 -5.49 28.85
CA GLN A 109 -22.04 -4.85 27.55
C GLN A 109 -21.03 -3.72 27.36
N ASP A 110 -20.83 -2.86 28.37
CA ASP A 110 -19.83 -1.80 28.33
C ASP A 110 -18.40 -2.37 28.28
N SER A 111 -18.11 -3.39 29.09
CA SER A 111 -16.82 -4.08 29.05
C SER A 111 -16.53 -4.70 27.68
N ARG A 112 -17.51 -5.35 27.05
CA ARG A 112 -17.38 -5.92 25.70
C ARG A 112 -17.12 -4.84 24.64
N GLN A 113 -17.70 -3.65 24.80
CA GLN A 113 -17.46 -2.54 23.87
C GLN A 113 -15.99 -2.08 23.96
N TYR A 114 -15.44 -1.91 25.16
CA TYR A 114 -14.04 -1.56 25.36
C TYR A 114 -13.10 -2.66 24.86
N GLU A 115 -13.40 -3.91 25.14
CA GLU A 115 -12.62 -5.06 24.63
C GLU A 115 -12.59 -5.09 23.09
N SER A 116 -13.72 -4.85 22.44
CA SER A 116 -13.80 -4.77 20.98
C SER A 116 -12.96 -3.63 20.43
N SER A 117 -13.07 -2.43 21.04
CA SER A 117 -12.26 -1.26 20.62
C SER A 117 -10.77 -1.48 20.83
N ILE A 118 -10.36 -2.13 21.92
CA ILE A 118 -8.97 -2.48 22.19
C ILE A 118 -8.43 -3.45 21.12
N LYS A 119 -9.22 -4.46 20.73
CA LYS A 119 -8.83 -5.41 19.67
C LYS A 119 -8.68 -4.72 18.33
N GLU A 120 -9.55 -3.77 17.98
CA GLU A 120 -9.44 -2.98 16.77
C GLU A 120 -8.17 -2.13 16.76
N LEU A 121 -7.87 -1.46 17.87
CA LEU A 121 -6.61 -0.72 18.04
C LEU A 121 -5.37 -1.62 17.95
N ASP A 122 -5.43 -2.84 18.47
CA ASP A 122 -4.35 -3.81 18.34
C ASP A 122 -4.15 -4.22 16.88
N THR A 123 -5.22 -4.44 16.14
CA THR A 123 -5.16 -4.71 14.70
C THR A 123 -4.49 -3.57 13.96
N GLN A 124 -4.88 -2.32 14.23
CA GLN A 124 -4.24 -1.14 13.62
C GLN A 124 -2.75 -1.02 14.00
N LEU A 125 -2.39 -1.28 15.26
CA LEU A 125 -0.99 -1.29 15.71
C LEU A 125 -0.16 -2.37 15.01
N GLN A 126 -0.71 -3.54 14.78
CA GLN A 126 -0.05 -4.62 14.05
C GLN A 126 0.17 -4.23 12.58
N LEU A 127 -0.82 -3.62 11.92
CA LEU A 127 -0.69 -3.10 10.55
C LEU A 127 0.41 -2.06 10.45
N VAL A 128 0.44 -1.09 11.37
CA VAL A 128 1.50 -0.07 11.44
C VAL A 128 2.87 -0.72 11.62
N THR A 129 2.97 -1.69 12.51
CA THR A 129 4.24 -2.39 12.79
C THR A 129 4.71 -3.15 11.55
N PHE A 130 3.81 -3.83 10.86
CA PHE A 130 4.12 -4.54 9.63
C PHE A 130 4.67 -3.60 8.54
N ILE A 131 3.99 -2.48 8.26
CA ILE A 131 4.48 -1.52 7.25
C ILE A 131 5.84 -0.93 7.66
N LYS A 132 6.05 -0.65 8.94
CA LYS A 132 7.35 -0.17 9.44
C LYS A 132 8.46 -1.20 9.20
N GLN A 133 8.21 -2.47 9.48
CA GLN A 133 9.15 -3.57 9.21
C GLN A 133 9.41 -3.71 7.71
N TYR A 134 8.35 -3.66 6.90
CA TYR A 134 8.45 -3.73 5.45
C TYR A 134 9.34 -2.61 4.88
N LEU A 135 9.19 -1.38 5.39
CA LEU A 135 10.01 -0.24 4.98
C LEU A 135 11.47 -0.33 5.43
N GLN A 136 11.76 -1.08 6.48
CA GLN A 136 13.12 -1.28 7.00
C GLN A 136 13.85 -2.46 6.34
N ASP A 137 13.11 -3.36 5.72
CA ASP A 137 13.67 -4.53 5.06
C ASP A 137 14.40 -4.13 3.77
N SER A 138 15.72 -4.21 3.78
CA SER A 138 16.55 -3.89 2.62
C SER A 138 16.35 -4.84 1.44
N SER A 139 15.83 -6.04 1.66
CA SER A 139 15.49 -6.97 0.58
C SER A 139 14.27 -6.52 -0.24
N LYS A 140 13.46 -5.61 0.33
CA LYS A 140 12.21 -5.09 -0.24
C LYS A 140 12.32 -3.64 -0.75
N GLU A 141 13.55 -3.13 -0.92
CA GLU A 141 13.74 -1.72 -1.34
C GLU A 141 13.11 -1.40 -2.70
N ASP A 142 13.10 -2.35 -3.61
CA ASP A 142 12.54 -2.22 -4.96
C ASP A 142 11.11 -2.78 -5.08
N GLU A 143 10.50 -3.19 -3.98
CA GLU A 143 9.14 -3.71 -3.95
C GLU A 143 8.11 -2.63 -3.64
N LEU A 144 6.91 -2.81 -4.21
CA LEU A 144 5.77 -1.93 -3.94
C LEU A 144 5.26 -2.17 -2.52
N ILE A 145 5.06 -1.09 -1.76
CA ILE A 145 4.44 -1.18 -0.43
C ILE A 145 2.99 -1.64 -0.60
N PRO A 146 2.52 -2.64 0.17
CA PRO A 146 1.11 -3.03 0.17
C PRO A 146 0.21 -1.82 0.46
N SER A 147 -0.89 -1.69 -0.28
CA SER A 147 -1.85 -0.59 -0.15
C SER A 147 -3.26 -1.12 0.07
N ASN A 148 -4.15 -0.29 0.60
CA ASN A 148 -5.53 -0.69 0.95
C ASN A 148 -5.58 -1.87 1.94
N ILE A 149 -4.69 -1.88 2.90
CA ILE A 149 -4.54 -2.94 3.89
C ILE A 149 -5.47 -2.76 5.10
N GLY A 150 -6.34 -1.76 5.06
CA GLY A 150 -7.26 -1.45 6.16
C GLY A 150 -6.66 -0.54 7.23
N LEU A 151 -5.61 0.20 6.92
CA LEU A 151 -5.12 1.27 7.78
C LEU A 151 -6.12 2.44 7.73
N GLU A 152 -6.57 2.92 8.89
CA GLU A 152 -7.59 3.98 8.95
C GLU A 152 -7.08 5.39 8.65
N ASP A 153 -5.78 5.57 8.46
CA ASP A 153 -5.17 6.85 8.13
C ASP A 153 -5.05 7.06 6.62
N LEU A 154 -6.03 7.77 6.03
CA LEU A 154 -6.06 8.09 4.60
C LEU A 154 -4.85 8.90 4.12
N ASN A 155 -4.19 9.65 5.01
CA ASN A 155 -3.00 10.41 4.63
C ASN A 155 -1.81 9.47 4.41
N ILE A 156 -1.63 8.46 5.28
CA ILE A 156 -0.59 7.44 5.14
C ILE A 156 -0.86 6.61 3.88
N GLU A 157 -2.09 6.18 3.65
CA GLU A 157 -2.49 5.46 2.43
C GLU A 157 -2.18 6.28 1.16
N SER A 158 -2.47 7.58 1.16
CA SER A 158 -2.13 8.48 0.06
C SER A 158 -0.61 8.62 -0.16
N GLN A 159 0.17 8.68 0.91
CA GLN A 159 1.64 8.74 0.82
C GLN A 159 2.22 7.42 0.26
N ILE A 160 1.69 6.27 0.68
CA ILE A 160 2.07 4.95 0.14
C ILE A 160 1.75 4.88 -1.35
N ALA A 161 0.56 5.31 -1.77
CA ALA A 161 0.17 5.31 -3.19
C ALA A 161 1.13 6.16 -4.04
N ARG A 162 1.50 7.35 -3.58
CA ARG A 162 2.46 8.22 -4.27
C ARG A 162 3.87 7.63 -4.32
N TYR A 163 4.31 6.98 -3.25
CA TYR A 163 5.59 6.27 -3.23
C TYR A 163 5.60 5.16 -4.28
N ASN A 164 4.56 4.32 -4.30
CA ASN A 164 4.42 3.23 -5.26
C ASN A 164 4.42 3.73 -6.70
N GLU A 165 3.69 4.81 -7.00
CA GLU A 165 3.69 5.44 -8.33
C GLU A 165 5.08 5.93 -8.73
N THR A 166 5.81 6.57 -7.79
CA THR A 166 7.16 7.07 -8.04
C THR A 166 8.13 5.92 -8.29
N LEU A 167 8.03 4.83 -7.53
CA LEU A 167 8.83 3.62 -7.70
C LEU A 167 8.58 2.97 -9.08
N LEU A 168 7.32 2.82 -9.48
CA LEU A 168 6.96 2.29 -10.80
C LEU A 168 7.53 3.18 -11.93
N ARG A 169 7.46 4.50 -11.76
CA ARG A 169 8.06 5.45 -12.71
C ARG A 169 9.58 5.29 -12.79
N CYS A 170 10.25 5.15 -11.64
CA CYS A 170 11.70 4.93 -11.58
C CYS A 170 12.10 3.63 -12.29
N ASN A 171 11.39 2.52 -12.01
CA ASN A 171 11.64 1.21 -12.62
C ASN A 171 11.45 1.24 -14.15
N ARG A 172 10.43 1.94 -14.66
CA ARG A 172 10.25 2.14 -16.11
C ARG A 172 11.40 2.91 -16.75
N LEU A 173 11.90 3.94 -16.09
CA LEU A 173 13.05 4.70 -16.60
C LEU A 173 14.34 3.87 -16.57
N MET A 174 14.53 3.03 -15.55
CA MET A 174 15.71 2.16 -15.46
C MET A 174 15.73 1.07 -16.53
N ASN A 175 14.58 0.59 -16.99
CA ASN A 175 14.51 -0.39 -18.09
C ASN A 175 15.00 0.18 -19.43
N GLY A 176 15.01 1.51 -19.62
CA GLY A 176 15.47 2.17 -20.85
C GLY A 176 16.67 3.10 -20.68
N SER A 177 17.23 3.19 -19.46
CA SER A 177 18.24 4.21 -19.12
C SER A 177 19.22 3.68 -18.08
N SER A 178 20.42 4.24 -18.03
CA SER A 178 21.42 3.90 -17.01
C SER A 178 21.02 4.46 -15.62
N SER A 179 21.43 3.79 -14.55
CA SER A 179 21.34 4.28 -13.15
C SER A 179 22.01 5.65 -12.94
N ASN A 180 22.89 6.07 -13.84
CA ASN A 180 23.56 7.36 -13.82
C ASN A 180 22.70 8.49 -14.43
N ASN A 181 21.48 8.19 -14.90
CA ASN A 181 20.56 9.21 -15.41
C ASN A 181 20.19 10.19 -14.28
N PRO A 182 20.37 11.51 -14.44
CA PRO A 182 20.04 12.50 -13.42
C PRO A 182 18.59 12.42 -12.93
N VAL A 183 17.65 12.06 -13.83
CA VAL A 183 16.22 11.92 -13.49
C VAL A 183 16.01 10.71 -12.57
N VAL A 184 16.69 9.59 -12.82
CA VAL A 184 16.64 8.40 -11.95
C VAL A 184 17.21 8.72 -10.57
N GLN A 185 18.33 9.44 -10.52
CA GLN A 185 18.93 9.85 -9.24
C GLN A 185 18.00 10.78 -8.45
N GLU A 186 17.32 11.72 -9.11
CA GLU A 186 16.37 12.62 -8.46
C GLU A 186 15.13 11.85 -7.93
N LEU A 187 14.59 10.90 -8.70
CA LEU A 187 13.50 10.04 -8.26
C LEU A 187 13.90 9.20 -7.05
N ASN A 188 15.11 8.64 -7.04
CA ASN A 188 15.63 7.88 -5.91
C ASN A 188 15.73 8.74 -4.64
N ARG A 189 16.23 9.97 -4.73
CA ARG A 189 16.26 10.92 -3.60
C ARG A 189 14.85 11.25 -3.10
N THR A 190 13.92 11.46 -4.03
CA THR A 190 12.52 11.72 -3.70
C THR A 190 11.89 10.54 -2.98
N MET A 191 12.10 9.31 -3.46
CA MET A 191 11.60 8.09 -2.83
C MET A 191 12.16 7.89 -1.43
N GLN A 192 13.44 8.17 -1.20
CA GLN A 192 14.06 8.14 0.12
C GLN A 192 13.36 9.10 1.10
N THR A 193 13.08 10.31 0.64
CA THR A 193 12.37 11.32 1.44
C THR A 193 10.93 10.87 1.74
N MET A 194 10.22 10.34 0.74
CA MET A 194 8.88 9.80 0.91
C MET A 194 8.86 8.64 1.91
N LYS A 195 9.80 7.70 1.81
CA LYS A 195 9.96 6.57 2.73
C LYS A 195 10.13 7.04 4.18
N GLN A 196 10.98 8.05 4.40
CA GLN A 196 11.16 8.65 5.72
C GLN A 196 9.89 9.34 6.25
N ASN A 197 9.14 10.03 5.39
CA ASN A 197 7.90 10.70 5.78
C ASN A 197 6.83 9.69 6.15
N ILE A 198 6.66 8.62 5.36
CA ILE A 198 5.75 7.52 5.68
C ILE A 198 6.13 6.88 7.01
N TYR A 199 7.42 6.61 7.23
CA TYR A 199 7.88 6.02 8.48
C TYR A 199 7.56 6.90 9.69
N ARG A 200 7.78 8.22 9.60
CA ARG A 200 7.44 9.17 10.67
C ARG A 200 5.93 9.25 10.91
N ALA A 201 5.12 9.24 9.85
CA ALA A 201 3.67 9.25 9.97
C ALA A 201 3.17 7.98 10.67
N LEU A 202 3.71 6.82 10.32
CA LEU A 202 3.42 5.54 10.99
C LEU A 202 3.85 5.54 12.47
N ASP A 203 4.98 6.17 12.80
CA ASP A 203 5.45 6.29 14.18
C ASP A 203 4.53 7.16 15.03
N ASN A 204 4.08 8.28 14.48
CA ASN A 204 3.10 9.16 15.11
C ASN A 204 1.75 8.43 15.31
N LEU A 205 1.27 7.73 14.27
CA LEU A 205 0.03 6.94 14.37
C LEU A 205 0.16 5.85 15.43
N SER A 206 1.27 5.10 15.46
CA SER A 206 1.53 4.09 16.49
C SER A 206 1.47 4.68 17.90
N THR A 207 2.04 5.85 18.10
CA THR A 207 2.05 6.54 19.39
C THR A 207 0.62 6.93 19.79
N THR A 208 -0.16 7.48 18.86
CA THR A 208 -1.55 7.88 19.08
C THR A 208 -2.42 6.67 19.43
N LEU A 209 -2.32 5.58 18.63
CA LEU A 209 -3.08 4.36 18.88
C LEU A 209 -2.77 3.73 20.26
N ARG A 210 -1.49 3.73 20.66
CA ARG A 210 -1.10 3.24 22.00
C ARG A 210 -1.66 4.08 23.14
N LEU A 211 -1.75 5.42 22.96
CA LEU A 211 -2.35 6.30 23.96
C LEU A 211 -3.84 6.04 24.09
N ILE A 212 -4.56 5.93 22.97
CA ILE A 212 -5.99 5.62 22.95
C ILE A 212 -6.24 4.24 23.58
N LYS A 213 -5.44 3.23 23.21
CA LYS A 213 -5.55 1.88 23.79
C LYS A 213 -5.37 1.91 25.30
N LYS A 214 -4.38 2.64 25.79
CA LYS A 214 -4.15 2.79 27.24
C LYS A 214 -5.35 3.42 27.95
N ASP A 215 -5.95 4.45 27.33
CA ASP A 215 -7.14 5.09 27.89
C ASP A 215 -8.33 4.13 27.97
N TYR A 216 -8.61 3.38 26.91
CA TYR A 216 -9.67 2.37 26.90
C TYR A 216 -9.40 1.24 27.92
N SER A 217 -8.15 0.83 28.09
CA SER A 217 -7.80 -0.18 29.11
C SER A 217 -8.05 0.33 30.53
N LEU A 218 -7.80 1.60 30.81
CA LEU A 218 -8.11 2.22 32.11
C LEU A 218 -9.62 2.30 32.34
N GLN A 219 -10.40 2.68 31.33
CA GLN A 219 -11.86 2.74 31.40
C GLN A 219 -12.47 1.34 31.61
N GLU A 220 -11.97 0.33 30.94
CA GLU A 220 -12.37 -1.07 31.12
C GLU A 220 -12.17 -1.53 32.57
N ILE A 221 -11.02 -1.21 33.17
CA ILE A 221 -10.72 -1.54 34.57
C ILE A 221 -11.70 -0.84 35.52
N GLN A 222 -12.06 0.45 35.26
CA GLN A 222 -13.01 1.17 36.07
C GLN A 222 -14.43 0.61 36.02
N VAL A 223 -14.84 0.10 34.85
CA VAL A 223 -16.15 -0.56 34.70
C VAL A 223 -16.20 -1.93 35.37
N ARG A 224 -15.07 -2.60 35.54
CA ARG A 224 -14.99 -3.90 36.21
C ARG A 224 -14.92 -3.81 37.76
N GLN A 225 -14.69 -2.61 38.34
CA GLN A 225 -14.66 -2.37 39.79
C GLN A 225 -16.05 -1.98 40.33
#